data_f623ff2d609687921136150f94e5a130
#
_entry.id   f623ff2d609687921136150f94e5a130
#
_cell.length_a   1.000
_cell.length_b   1.000
_cell.length_c   1.000
_cell.angle_alpha   90.00
_cell.angle_beta   90.00
_cell.angle_gamma   90.00
#
_symmetry.space_group_name_H-M   'P 1'
#
loop_
_entity.id
_entity.type
_entity.pdbx_description
1 polymer ?
#
loop_
_entity_poly.entity_id
_entity_poly.type
_entity_poly.pdbx_seq_one_letter_code
_entity_poly.pdbx_strand_id
1 'polypeptide(L)'
;MRTYSRVVPGASGRVLVVDDNKVIRQLIRVNLELEGFEVVTAADGAECLDVVHQVRPDLITLDVVMPRLDGLRTAARLRGDPRTRRLPLAIISACSQYEVEAGLDVGVDAFLAKPFDPTELVALVRKLMERGNAGGGEVVSYGIEADGPTPAGAPVGGSDHTERAERAGRTGH
;
A
#
# COMPACT_ATOMS: atom_id res chain seq x y z
N MET A 1 6.80 25.81 -16.74
CA MET A 1 5.60 24.98 -16.77
C MET A 1 5.98 23.55 -17.09
N ARG A 2 5.81 22.65 -16.17
CA ARG A 2 6.10 21.22 -16.41
C ARG A 2 4.98 20.62 -17.24
N THR A 3 5.29 20.10 -18.40
CA THR A 3 4.32 19.41 -19.24
C THR A 3 4.49 17.91 -19.04
N TYR A 4 3.49 17.26 -18.48
CA TYR A 4 3.52 15.82 -18.18
C TYR A 4 2.80 14.98 -19.24
N SER A 5 2.51 15.56 -20.41
CA SER A 5 1.65 14.93 -21.41
C SER A 5 2.36 13.92 -22.31
N ARG A 6 3.65 13.66 -22.10
CA ARG A 6 4.40 12.75 -22.95
C ARG A 6 4.31 11.32 -22.43
N VAL A 7 3.55 10.50 -23.11
CA VAL A 7 3.58 9.05 -22.91
C VAL A 7 4.92 8.56 -23.46
N VAL A 8 5.71 7.90 -22.61
CA VAL A 8 6.94 7.24 -23.04
C VAL A 8 6.55 5.95 -23.77
N PRO A 9 6.92 5.80 -25.08
CA PRO A 9 6.59 4.57 -25.79
C PRO A 9 7.19 3.35 -25.11
N GLY A 10 6.35 2.33 -24.86
CA GLY A 10 6.76 1.09 -24.18
C GLY A 10 6.78 1.16 -22.66
N ALA A 11 6.36 2.25 -22.04
CA ALA A 11 6.25 2.35 -20.60
C ALA A 11 5.14 1.42 -20.07
N SER A 12 5.43 0.69 -18.99
CA SER A 12 4.47 -0.23 -18.34
C SER A 12 3.41 0.48 -17.50
N GLY A 13 3.46 1.79 -17.43
CA GLY A 13 2.58 2.65 -16.67
C GLY A 13 3.32 3.81 -16.05
N ARG A 14 2.58 4.79 -15.55
CA ARG A 14 3.12 5.98 -14.90
C ARG A 14 2.81 5.97 -13.42
N VAL A 15 3.85 6.10 -12.59
CA VAL A 15 3.74 6.12 -11.13
C VAL A 15 4.09 7.51 -10.61
N LEU A 16 3.24 8.07 -9.78
CA LEU A 16 3.54 9.28 -9.02
C LEU A 16 4.05 8.86 -7.64
N VAL A 17 5.32 9.14 -7.38
CA VAL A 17 6.00 8.77 -6.14
C VAL A 17 6.06 9.98 -5.21
N VAL A 18 5.42 9.88 -4.06
CA VAL A 18 5.32 10.96 -3.07
C VAL A 18 6.03 10.54 -1.78
N ASP A 19 7.16 11.17 -1.52
CA ASP A 19 7.98 10.93 -0.33
C ASP A 19 8.81 12.18 -0.05
N ASP A 20 8.86 12.64 1.19
CA ASP A 20 9.64 13.81 1.57
C ASP A 20 11.14 13.53 1.68
N ASN A 21 11.53 12.28 1.86
CA ASN A 21 12.92 11.87 1.89
C ASN A 21 13.44 11.71 0.46
N LYS A 22 14.37 12.59 0.08
CA LYS A 22 14.96 12.60 -1.25
C LYS A 22 15.65 11.29 -1.62
N VAL A 23 16.33 10.65 -0.68
CA VAL A 23 17.05 9.39 -0.92
C VAL A 23 16.06 8.25 -1.20
N ILE A 24 15.02 8.13 -0.40
CA ILE A 24 13.98 7.11 -0.59
C ILE A 24 13.21 7.36 -1.88
N ARG A 25 12.85 8.59 -2.15
CA ARG A 25 12.16 8.99 -3.39
C ARG A 25 12.97 8.59 -4.63
N GLN A 26 14.27 8.83 -4.59
CA GLN A 26 15.16 8.48 -5.69
C GLN A 26 15.35 6.96 -5.81
N LEU A 27 15.43 6.25 -4.68
CA LEU A 27 15.52 4.79 -4.65
C LEU A 27 14.28 4.15 -5.31
N ILE A 28 13.10 4.60 -4.94
CA ILE A 28 11.85 4.12 -5.53
C ILE A 28 11.83 4.42 -7.04
N ARG A 29 12.17 5.64 -7.40
CA ARG A 29 12.21 6.08 -8.81
C ARG A 29 13.11 5.19 -9.66
N VAL A 30 14.36 5.01 -9.25
CA VAL A 30 15.34 4.24 -10.03
C VAL A 30 14.90 2.80 -10.21
N ASN A 31 14.42 2.17 -9.14
CA ASN A 31 13.96 0.78 -9.21
C ASN A 31 12.76 0.60 -10.13
N LEU A 32 11.82 1.53 -10.13
CA LEU A 32 10.65 1.46 -11.02
C LEU A 32 11.01 1.78 -12.47
N GLU A 33 11.88 2.76 -12.70
CA GLU A 33 12.34 3.10 -14.05
C GLU A 33 13.11 1.94 -14.69
N LEU A 34 13.93 1.22 -13.92
CA LEU A 34 14.65 0.03 -14.41
C LEU A 34 13.69 -1.07 -14.86
N GLU A 35 12.48 -1.12 -14.33
CA GLU A 35 11.46 -2.09 -14.69
C GLU A 35 10.51 -1.59 -15.79
N GLY A 36 10.80 -0.44 -16.37
CA GLY A 36 10.05 0.11 -17.51
C GLY A 36 8.89 1.02 -17.13
N PHE A 37 8.74 1.42 -15.87
CA PHE A 37 7.73 2.39 -15.46
C PHE A 37 8.22 3.82 -15.71
N GLU A 38 7.30 4.69 -16.07
CA GLU A 38 7.53 6.13 -16.04
C GLU A 38 7.27 6.64 -14.62
N VAL A 39 8.17 7.43 -14.08
CA VAL A 39 8.06 7.94 -12.70
C VAL A 39 8.09 9.46 -12.68
N VAL A 40 7.11 10.02 -11.98
CA VAL A 40 7.08 11.43 -11.60
C VAL A 40 7.11 11.48 -10.08
N THR A 41 7.82 12.44 -9.52
CA THR A 41 7.99 12.55 -8.07
C THR A 41 7.36 13.81 -7.51
N ALA A 42 6.91 13.72 -6.27
CA ALA A 42 6.47 14.86 -5.47
C ALA A 42 7.07 14.74 -4.07
N ALA A 43 7.39 15.87 -3.45
CA ALA A 43 8.09 15.91 -2.17
C ALA A 43 7.15 15.88 -0.96
N ASP A 44 5.86 16.11 -1.15
CA ASP A 44 4.84 16.06 -0.11
C ASP A 44 3.42 15.92 -0.69
N GLY A 45 2.44 15.79 0.20
CA GLY A 45 1.06 15.60 -0.21
C GLY A 45 0.44 16.81 -0.91
N ALA A 46 0.83 18.02 -0.53
CA ALA A 46 0.34 19.23 -1.18
C ALA A 46 0.81 19.31 -2.64
N GLU A 47 2.08 19.04 -2.90
CA GLU A 47 2.62 18.97 -4.25
C GLU A 47 1.95 17.86 -5.06
N CYS A 48 1.70 16.71 -4.44
CA CYS A 48 0.97 15.60 -5.07
C CYS A 48 -0.40 16.07 -5.60
N LEU A 49 -1.17 16.75 -4.78
CA LEU A 49 -2.50 17.24 -5.17
C LEU A 49 -2.42 18.33 -6.25
N ASP A 50 -1.37 19.15 -6.24
CA ASP A 50 -1.17 20.18 -7.24
C ASP A 50 -0.86 19.60 -8.63
N VAL A 51 -0.15 18.47 -8.69
CA VAL A 51 0.35 17.93 -9.97
C VAL A 51 -0.44 16.74 -10.50
N VAL A 52 -1.23 16.08 -9.66
CA VAL A 52 -1.87 14.80 -10.01
C VAL A 52 -2.73 14.86 -11.28
N HIS A 53 -3.44 15.95 -11.50
CA HIS A 53 -4.32 16.10 -12.66
C HIS A 53 -3.56 16.33 -13.98
N GLN A 54 -2.37 16.89 -13.90
CA GLN A 54 -1.48 17.08 -15.04
C GLN A 54 -0.66 15.83 -15.32
N VAL A 55 -0.17 15.18 -14.28
CA VAL A 55 0.63 13.95 -14.37
C VAL A 55 -0.19 12.80 -14.93
N ARG A 56 -1.43 12.67 -14.51
CA ARG A 56 -2.31 11.54 -14.84
C ARG A 56 -1.63 10.20 -14.57
N PRO A 57 -1.25 9.93 -13.32
CA PRO A 57 -0.62 8.66 -12.98
C PRO A 57 -1.61 7.51 -13.06
N ASP A 58 -1.08 6.32 -13.28
CA ASP A 58 -1.84 5.08 -13.17
C ASP A 58 -1.85 4.54 -11.74
N LEU A 59 -0.94 5.03 -10.90
CA LEU A 59 -0.75 4.61 -9.53
C LEU A 59 0.00 5.69 -8.75
N ILE A 60 -0.32 5.82 -7.46
CA ILE A 60 0.37 6.75 -6.58
C ILE A 60 0.93 5.98 -5.38
N THR A 61 2.20 6.19 -5.08
CA THR A 61 2.81 5.74 -3.82
C THR A 61 2.94 6.92 -2.86
N LEU A 62 2.57 6.74 -1.61
CA LEU A 62 2.53 7.78 -0.58
C LEU A 62 3.30 7.36 0.66
N ASP A 63 4.23 8.20 1.10
CA ASP A 63 4.71 8.17 2.47
C ASP A 63 3.65 8.76 3.40
N VAL A 64 3.63 8.38 4.66
CA VAL A 64 2.67 8.92 5.63
C VAL A 64 3.17 10.20 6.26
N VAL A 65 4.34 10.16 6.87
CA VAL A 65 4.89 11.30 7.62
C VAL A 65 5.59 12.27 6.67
N MET A 66 4.90 13.32 6.31
CA MET A 66 5.43 14.36 5.41
C MET A 66 5.02 15.75 5.91
N PRO A 67 5.83 16.81 5.62
CA PRO A 67 5.44 18.17 5.96
C PRO A 67 4.25 18.65 5.13
N ARG A 68 3.60 19.68 5.57
CA ARG A 68 2.42 20.33 4.98
C ARG A 68 1.18 19.46 4.97
N LEU A 69 1.22 18.33 4.27
CA LEU A 69 0.09 17.39 4.19
C LEU A 69 0.60 15.97 4.22
N ASP A 70 0.21 15.20 5.25
CA ASP A 70 0.61 13.81 5.40
C ASP A 70 -0.04 12.90 4.35
N GLY A 71 0.49 11.67 4.23
CA GLY A 71 0.04 10.73 3.20
C GLY A 71 -1.39 10.23 3.41
N LEU A 72 -1.85 10.08 4.63
CA LEU A 72 -3.22 9.63 4.91
C LEU A 72 -4.25 10.70 4.54
N ARG A 73 -3.97 11.96 4.84
CA ARG A 73 -4.81 13.07 4.42
C ARG A 73 -4.79 13.28 2.91
N THR A 74 -3.63 13.10 2.30
CA THR A 74 -3.50 13.12 0.84
C THR A 74 -4.37 12.03 0.21
N ALA A 75 -4.30 10.81 0.72
CA ALA A 75 -5.13 9.70 0.26
C ALA A 75 -6.63 10.00 0.41
N ALA A 76 -7.03 10.58 1.55
CA ALA A 76 -8.42 10.97 1.79
C ALA A 76 -8.91 11.99 0.76
N ARG A 77 -8.10 12.97 0.42
CA ARG A 77 -8.45 13.97 -0.60
C ARG A 77 -8.52 13.38 -2.00
N LEU A 78 -7.61 12.47 -2.34
CA LEU A 78 -7.65 11.76 -3.61
C LEU A 78 -8.92 10.92 -3.75
N ARG A 79 -9.33 10.25 -2.69
CA ARG A 79 -10.57 9.46 -2.66
C ARG A 79 -11.83 10.32 -2.71
N GLY A 80 -11.76 11.54 -2.19
CA GLY A 80 -12.86 12.50 -2.21
C GLY A 80 -13.06 13.23 -3.54
N ASP A 81 -12.09 13.17 -4.45
CA ASP A 81 -12.16 13.83 -5.76
C ASP A 81 -12.61 12.81 -6.83
N PRO A 82 -13.72 13.06 -7.55
CA PRO A 82 -14.20 12.14 -8.59
C PRO A 82 -13.17 11.81 -9.68
N ARG A 83 -12.21 12.71 -9.91
CA ARG A 83 -11.17 12.53 -10.92
C ARG A 83 -10.05 11.59 -10.50
N THR A 84 -9.89 11.35 -9.19
CA THR A 84 -8.77 10.58 -8.62
C THR A 84 -9.21 9.45 -7.71
N ARG A 85 -10.49 9.37 -7.39
CA ARG A 85 -11.01 8.39 -6.39
C ARG A 85 -10.77 6.92 -6.72
N ARG A 86 -10.51 6.60 -7.99
CA ARG A 86 -10.26 5.22 -8.43
C ARG A 86 -8.79 4.90 -8.66
N LEU A 87 -7.90 5.87 -8.50
CA LEU A 87 -6.47 5.62 -8.64
C LEU A 87 -6.00 4.63 -7.59
N PRO A 88 -5.26 3.59 -7.97
CA PRO A 88 -4.58 2.74 -7.00
C PRO A 88 -3.64 3.56 -6.12
N LEU A 89 -3.76 3.39 -4.80
CA LEU A 89 -2.93 4.07 -3.81
C LEU A 89 -2.17 3.05 -2.98
N ALA A 90 -0.86 3.22 -2.88
CA ALA A 90 0.00 2.40 -2.05
C ALA A 90 0.67 3.27 -0.98
N ILE A 91 0.60 2.86 0.27
CA ILE A 91 1.36 3.46 1.36
C ILE A 91 2.72 2.78 1.47
N ILE A 92 3.78 3.57 1.40
CA ILE A 92 5.16 3.11 1.62
C ILE A 92 5.71 3.90 2.81
N SER A 93 5.69 3.29 3.99
CA SER A 93 6.02 3.95 5.25
C SER A 93 6.49 2.95 6.29
N ALA A 94 6.63 3.36 7.54
CA ALA A 94 6.88 2.45 8.66
C ALA A 94 5.76 1.41 8.80
N CYS A 95 4.56 1.69 8.29
CA CYS A 95 3.40 0.82 8.35
C CYS A 95 3.06 0.36 9.78
N SER A 96 3.05 1.33 10.71
CA SER A 96 2.54 1.08 12.05
C SER A 96 1.10 0.59 12.00
N GLN A 97 0.65 -0.07 13.07
CA GLN A 97 -0.73 -0.51 13.15
C GLN A 97 -1.72 0.63 12.90
N TYR A 98 -1.46 1.80 13.48
CA TYR A 98 -2.28 2.99 13.28
C TYR A 98 -2.33 3.40 11.80
N GLU A 99 -1.19 3.43 11.12
CA GLU A 99 -1.11 3.83 9.71
C GLU A 99 -1.84 2.84 8.79
N VAL A 100 -1.71 1.55 9.08
CA VAL A 100 -2.42 0.50 8.32
C VAL A 100 -3.93 0.62 8.51
N GLU A 101 -4.39 0.72 9.76
CA GLU A 101 -5.83 0.85 10.04
C GLU A 101 -6.42 2.12 9.42
N ALA A 102 -5.73 3.25 9.57
CA ALA A 102 -6.17 4.51 8.98
C ALA A 102 -6.15 4.47 7.44
N GLY A 103 -5.17 3.81 6.85
CA GLY A 103 -5.09 3.62 5.41
C GLY A 103 -6.23 2.75 4.88
N LEU A 104 -6.57 1.68 5.58
CA LEU A 104 -7.72 0.84 5.23
C LEU A 104 -9.03 1.62 5.29
N ASP A 105 -9.21 2.44 6.31
CA ASP A 105 -10.41 3.29 6.47
C ASP A 105 -10.56 4.28 5.32
N VAL A 106 -9.45 4.83 4.83
CA VAL A 106 -9.44 5.76 3.69
C VAL A 106 -9.65 5.04 2.35
N GLY A 107 -9.35 3.76 2.27
CA GLY A 107 -9.46 2.98 1.05
C GLY A 107 -8.16 2.89 0.26
N VAL A 108 -7.04 2.76 0.94
CA VAL A 108 -5.72 2.47 0.35
C VAL A 108 -5.66 1.02 -0.12
N ASP A 109 -5.05 0.77 -1.26
CA ASP A 109 -5.03 -0.54 -1.90
C ASP A 109 -3.85 -1.41 -1.51
N ALA A 110 -2.77 -0.81 -1.03
CA ALA A 110 -1.55 -1.55 -0.72
C ALA A 110 -0.69 -0.87 0.34
N PHE A 111 0.11 -1.68 1.02
CA PHE A 111 1.07 -1.24 2.03
C PHE A 111 2.42 -1.92 1.80
N LEU A 112 3.49 -1.14 1.89
CA LEU A 112 4.86 -1.63 1.85
C LEU A 112 5.64 -1.01 3.01
N ALA A 113 6.10 -1.86 3.94
CA ALA A 113 6.83 -1.39 5.11
C ALA A 113 8.27 -1.03 4.77
N LYS A 114 8.75 0.11 5.29
CA LYS A 114 10.16 0.52 5.25
C LYS A 114 10.91 -0.12 6.41
N PRO A 115 12.15 -0.57 6.20
CA PRO A 115 12.86 -0.65 4.93
C PRO A 115 12.28 -1.77 4.05
N PHE A 116 12.18 -1.51 2.76
CA PHE A 116 11.60 -2.45 1.81
C PHE A 116 12.65 -3.09 0.90
N ASP A 117 12.33 -4.28 0.40
CA ASP A 117 13.08 -4.91 -0.67
C ASP A 117 12.61 -4.33 -2.03
N PRO A 118 13.52 -3.89 -2.91
CA PRO A 118 13.15 -3.41 -4.24
C PRO A 118 12.30 -4.40 -5.04
N THR A 119 12.50 -5.70 -4.84
CA THR A 119 11.68 -6.74 -5.49
C THR A 119 10.23 -6.68 -5.03
N GLU A 120 9.99 -6.44 -3.75
CA GLU A 120 8.65 -6.29 -3.19
C GLU A 120 7.96 -5.02 -3.71
N LEU A 121 8.73 -3.92 -3.83
CA LEU A 121 8.23 -2.67 -4.41
C LEU A 121 7.73 -2.90 -5.84
N VAL A 122 8.53 -3.53 -6.69
CA VAL A 122 8.18 -3.80 -8.08
C VAL A 122 6.98 -4.74 -8.16
N ALA A 123 6.96 -5.80 -7.35
CA ALA A 123 5.84 -6.75 -7.32
C ALA A 123 4.53 -6.08 -6.94
N LEU A 124 4.56 -5.19 -5.93
CA LEU A 124 3.40 -4.43 -5.50
C LEU A 124 2.87 -3.51 -6.61
N VAL A 125 3.76 -2.76 -7.25
CA VAL A 125 3.38 -1.85 -8.32
C VAL A 125 2.79 -2.60 -9.51
N ARG A 126 3.42 -3.70 -9.94
CA ARG A 126 2.89 -4.53 -11.03
C ARG A 126 1.51 -5.08 -10.71
N LYS A 127 1.31 -5.57 -9.49
CA LYS A 127 0.03 -6.13 -9.05
C LYS A 127 -1.08 -5.08 -9.06
N LEU A 128 -0.80 -3.87 -8.62
CA LEU A 128 -1.76 -2.78 -8.66
C LEU A 128 -2.05 -2.30 -10.09
N MET A 129 -1.04 -2.26 -10.94
CA MET A 129 -1.21 -1.91 -12.36
C MET A 129 -2.10 -2.92 -13.10
N GLU A 130 -1.95 -4.21 -12.82
CA GLU A 130 -2.78 -5.27 -13.41
C GLU A 130 -4.26 -5.13 -13.04
N ARG A 131 -4.55 -4.66 -11.83
CA ARG A 131 -5.92 -4.41 -11.39
C ARG A 131 -6.56 -3.23 -12.14
N GLY A 132 -5.74 -2.27 -12.53
CA GLY A 132 -6.20 -1.05 -13.19
C GLY A 132 -7.27 -0.31 -12.39
N ASN A 133 -8.20 0.33 -13.09
CA ASN A 133 -9.31 1.06 -12.50
C ASN A 133 -10.50 0.16 -12.14
N ALA A 134 -10.33 -1.14 -12.15
CA ALA A 134 -11.44 -2.08 -11.95
C ALA A 134 -12.03 -2.06 -10.53
N GLY A 135 -11.39 -1.39 -9.60
CA GLY A 135 -11.87 -1.19 -8.23
C GLY A 135 -12.23 -2.49 -7.50
N GLY A 136 -11.72 -2.67 -6.31
CA GLY A 136 -12.07 -3.83 -5.50
C GLY A 136 -11.16 -5.03 -5.75
N GLY A 137 -10.27 -5.22 -4.88
CA GLY A 137 -9.42 -6.39 -4.78
C GLY A 137 -8.91 -6.47 -3.36
N GLU A 138 -8.32 -7.58 -3.02
CA GLU A 138 -7.67 -7.75 -1.75
C GLU A 138 -6.54 -6.73 -1.58
N VAL A 139 -6.41 -6.16 -0.39
CA VAL A 139 -5.32 -5.26 -0.06
C VAL A 139 -3.99 -6.00 -0.13
N VAL A 140 -3.03 -5.45 -0.85
CA VAL A 140 -1.70 -6.03 -1.00
C VAL A 140 -0.79 -5.47 0.09
N SER A 141 -0.09 -6.33 0.80
CA SER A 141 0.85 -5.87 1.83
C SER A 141 2.14 -6.69 1.83
N TYR A 142 3.25 -5.99 2.03
CA TYR A 142 4.58 -6.57 2.13
C TYR A 142 5.33 -5.97 3.31
N GLY A 143 6.08 -6.80 4.02
CA GLY A 143 6.93 -6.37 5.13
C GLY A 143 6.19 -5.99 6.41
N ILE A 144 4.88 -6.20 6.46
CA ILE A 144 4.10 -6.01 7.67
C ILE A 144 4.16 -7.30 8.46
N GLU A 145 4.82 -7.27 9.60
CA GLU A 145 4.84 -8.42 10.48
C GLU A 145 3.47 -8.64 11.10
N ALA A 146 3.02 -9.89 11.06
CA ALA A 146 1.71 -10.27 11.59
C ALA A 146 1.75 -10.43 13.13
N ASP A 147 2.44 -9.53 13.82
CA ASP A 147 2.44 -9.45 15.28
C ASP A 147 1.26 -8.62 15.80
N GLY A 148 0.08 -8.97 15.33
CA GLY A 148 -1.14 -8.39 15.82
C GLY A 148 -2.13 -9.46 16.26
N PRO A 149 -3.12 -9.11 17.08
CA PRO A 149 -4.17 -10.06 17.43
C PRO A 149 -4.79 -10.60 16.15
N THR A 150 -4.90 -11.91 16.06
CA THR A 150 -5.58 -12.61 14.98
C THR A 150 -6.89 -11.90 14.68
N PRO A 151 -7.13 -11.47 13.44
CA PRO A 151 -8.40 -10.82 13.12
C PRO A 151 -9.56 -11.72 13.53
N ALA A 152 -10.52 -11.14 14.19
CA ALA A 152 -11.72 -11.85 14.60
C ALA A 152 -12.37 -12.49 13.36
N GLY A 153 -12.39 -13.81 13.29
CA GLY A 153 -12.92 -14.56 12.16
C GLY A 153 -11.95 -15.54 11.52
N ALA A 154 -10.70 -15.59 11.95
CA ALA A 154 -9.87 -16.72 11.56
C ALA A 154 -10.49 -18.00 12.11
N PRO A 155 -10.66 -19.06 11.29
CA PRO A 155 -11.14 -20.31 11.83
C PRO A 155 -10.13 -20.81 12.85
N VAL A 156 -10.52 -20.79 14.09
CA VAL A 156 -9.80 -21.52 15.11
C VAL A 156 -9.96 -22.98 14.70
N GLY A 157 -8.90 -23.55 14.19
CA GLY A 157 -8.89 -24.98 14.00
C GLY A 157 -9.20 -25.58 15.36
N GLY A 158 -10.40 -26.09 15.50
CA GLY A 158 -10.79 -26.82 16.70
C GLY A 158 -9.89 -28.02 16.80
N SER A 159 -8.83 -27.90 17.57
CA SER A 159 -8.26 -29.08 18.15
C SER A 159 -9.30 -29.54 19.15
N ASP A 160 -10.13 -30.44 18.67
CA ASP A 160 -10.96 -31.20 19.53
C ASP A 160 -10.06 -32.10 20.41
N HIS A 161 -9.57 -31.49 21.44
CA HIS A 161 -9.04 -32.26 22.53
C HIS A 161 -10.25 -32.79 23.32
N THR A 162 -10.84 -33.84 22.79
CA THR A 162 -11.57 -34.71 23.65
C THR A 162 -10.57 -35.25 24.65
N GLU A 163 -10.39 -34.51 25.69
CA GLU A 163 -9.79 -35.06 26.88
C GLU A 163 -10.75 -36.11 27.38
N ARG A 164 -10.50 -37.31 26.93
CA ARG A 164 -11.12 -38.48 27.50
C ARG A 164 -10.63 -38.57 28.92
N ALA A 165 -11.41 -38.05 29.82
CA ALA A 165 -11.23 -38.33 31.22
C ALA A 165 -11.34 -39.82 31.40
N GLU A 166 -10.20 -40.44 31.53
CA GLU A 166 -10.12 -41.82 31.92
C GLU A 166 -10.59 -41.92 33.36
N ARG A 167 -11.85 -42.31 33.49
CA ARG A 167 -12.36 -42.68 34.79
C ARG A 167 -11.59 -43.91 35.25
N ALA A 168 -10.64 -43.70 36.11
CA ALA A 168 -10.06 -44.80 36.86
C ALA A 168 -11.20 -45.55 37.56
N GLY A 169 -11.38 -46.75 37.14
CA GLY A 169 -12.36 -47.63 37.75
C GLY A 169 -12.03 -47.82 39.21
N ARG A 170 -12.90 -47.37 40.01
CA ARG A 170 -12.84 -47.62 41.42
C ARG A 170 -13.52 -48.94 41.70
N THR A 171 -12.75 -49.95 41.87
CA THR A 171 -13.28 -51.17 42.59
C THR A 171 -13.13 -50.93 44.06
N GLY A 172 -14.22 -50.60 44.65
CA GLY A 172 -14.31 -50.60 46.04
C GLY A 172 -14.57 -52.01 46.56
N HIS A 173 -14.06 -52.27 47.63
CA HIS A 173 -14.49 -53.37 48.38
C HIS A 173 -14.42 -53.02 49.83
#